data_1a14f0af503e7102cfb871313fddc877
#
_entry.id   1a14f0af503e7102cfb871313fddc877
#
_cell.length_a   1.000
_cell.length_b   1.000
_cell.length_c   1.000
_cell.angle_alpha   90.00
_cell.angle_beta   90.00
_cell.angle_gamma   90.00
#
_symmetry.space_group_name_H-M   'P 1'
#
loop_
_entity.id
_entity.type
_entity.pdbx_description
1 polymer ?
#
loop_
_entity_poly.entity_id
_entity_poly.type
_entity_poly.pdbx_seq_one_letter_code
_entity_poly.pdbx_strand_id
1 'polypeptide(L)'
;MAPVGSRESLAAAIQAGADSIYFGIESLNMRARSASTFTINDLREIAQICDEHDIKSYLTINTIIYDEDVKLMRTIVDAAKEAGISAVIAADVAVMSYCNEVGQEVHLSTQLNISNAEALKFYARFADVVVLARELNLKQVREIYEVIQKEQIKGPKGELIRIEMFCHGALCMAVSGKCYLSLHEMNASANRGACMQICRRAYEVRDKDSEIELEVDNKYIMSPKDLKTIHFMDEMIEAGVRVFKIEGRARGPEYVRTVVECYKEAIRSYLEGTFTDEKKEAWDTRLKTVFNRGFWNGYYLGQRLGEWSRNYGSEATERKVYVGKGIRYFSNIGVAEFLVEAAEMKVGDKLLITGPTTGALFLTLDEARVDLKPVDEVKKGQRVSFKVDEKIRPSDKLYKLVAPEDLKEK
;
A
#
# COMPACT_ATOMS: atom_id res chain seq x y z
N MET A 1 -4.56 -4.36 6.71
CA MET A 1 -3.43 -5.03 6.01
C MET A 1 -2.60 -3.98 5.29
N ALA A 2 -1.32 -3.86 5.66
CA ALA A 2 -0.41 -2.84 5.15
C ALA A 2 0.43 -3.33 3.96
N PRO A 3 0.67 -2.49 2.93
CA PRO A 3 1.52 -2.82 1.81
C PRO A 3 2.99 -2.64 2.18
N VAL A 4 3.81 -3.66 1.94
CA VAL A 4 5.26 -3.60 2.22
C VAL A 4 6.05 -3.93 0.95
N GLY A 5 6.86 -2.98 0.51
CA GLY A 5 7.72 -3.10 -0.66
C GLY A 5 9.21 -2.93 -0.35
N SER A 6 9.55 -2.54 0.88
CA SER A 6 10.93 -2.37 1.35
C SER A 6 11.02 -2.57 2.88
N ARG A 7 12.23 -2.66 3.40
CA ARG A 7 12.48 -2.75 4.85
C ARG A 7 11.98 -1.51 5.59
N GLU A 8 12.15 -0.32 5.01
CA GLU A 8 11.63 0.94 5.54
C GLU A 8 10.10 0.90 5.66
N SER A 9 9.42 0.33 4.65
CA SER A 9 7.96 0.18 4.66
C SER A 9 7.50 -0.87 5.67
N LEU A 10 8.28 -1.93 5.91
CA LEU A 10 8.02 -2.91 6.97
C LEU A 10 8.09 -2.26 8.35
N ALA A 11 9.17 -1.53 8.64
CA ALA A 11 9.31 -0.81 9.89
C ALA A 11 8.20 0.23 10.10
N ALA A 12 7.84 0.97 9.05
CA ALA A 12 6.74 1.94 9.08
C ALA A 12 5.37 1.29 9.33
N ALA A 13 5.11 0.09 8.78
CA ALA A 13 3.88 -0.66 9.02
C ALA A 13 3.78 -1.12 10.48
N ILE A 14 4.89 -1.55 11.08
CA ILE A 14 4.99 -1.91 12.49
C ILE A 14 4.72 -0.69 13.38
N GLN A 15 5.41 0.44 13.11
CA GLN A 15 5.21 1.71 13.83
C GLN A 15 3.75 2.17 13.81
N ALA A 16 3.06 1.99 12.69
CA ALA A 16 1.66 2.35 12.51
C ALA A 16 0.67 1.36 13.17
N GLY A 17 1.17 0.26 13.75
CA GLY A 17 0.35 -0.77 14.39
C GLY A 17 -0.49 -1.59 13.42
N ALA A 18 0.04 -1.94 12.25
CA ALA A 18 -0.63 -2.81 11.30
C ALA A 18 -0.89 -4.20 11.92
N ASP A 19 -2.07 -4.78 11.69
CA ASP A 19 -2.38 -6.16 12.14
C ASP A 19 -1.80 -7.22 11.19
N SER A 20 -1.55 -6.82 9.95
CA SER A 20 -0.96 -7.69 8.94
C SER A 20 -0.26 -6.88 7.86
N ILE A 21 0.74 -7.50 7.24
CA ILE A 21 1.44 -6.97 6.08
C ILE A 21 1.28 -7.90 4.88
N TYR A 22 1.38 -7.36 3.67
CA TYR A 22 1.56 -8.16 2.48
C TYR A 22 2.70 -7.62 1.63
N PHE A 23 3.48 -8.54 1.08
CA PHE A 23 4.68 -8.22 0.31
C PHE A 23 4.89 -9.22 -0.82
N GLY A 24 5.85 -8.96 -1.71
CA GLY A 24 6.28 -9.87 -2.77
C GLY A 24 7.78 -9.99 -2.78
N ILE A 25 8.27 -11.07 -3.33
CA ILE A 25 9.67 -11.27 -3.68
C ILE A 25 9.91 -10.99 -5.16
N GLU A 26 11.13 -11.19 -5.67
CA GLU A 26 11.54 -10.83 -7.03
C GLU A 26 10.71 -11.45 -8.17
N SER A 27 9.88 -12.47 -7.91
CA SER A 27 9.14 -13.18 -8.94
C SER A 27 7.71 -13.53 -8.55
N LEU A 28 6.91 -13.99 -9.51
CA LEU A 28 5.55 -14.53 -9.38
C LEU A 28 4.55 -13.65 -8.63
N ASN A 29 4.75 -12.32 -8.63
CA ASN A 29 3.79 -11.38 -8.06
C ASN A 29 3.53 -10.18 -8.97
N MET A 30 2.36 -9.56 -8.83
CA MET A 30 1.87 -8.46 -9.68
C MET A 30 2.72 -7.17 -9.66
N ARG A 31 3.69 -7.06 -8.77
CA ARG A 31 4.60 -5.93 -8.60
C ARG A 31 6.08 -6.32 -8.74
N ALA A 32 6.37 -7.49 -9.29
CA ALA A 32 7.73 -8.01 -9.40
C ALA A 32 8.73 -7.00 -10.02
N ARG A 33 8.29 -6.19 -10.99
CA ARG A 33 9.14 -5.16 -11.63
C ARG A 33 9.13 -3.80 -10.94
N SER A 34 8.25 -3.53 -9.99
CA SER A 34 8.06 -2.17 -9.46
C SER A 34 8.22 -2.03 -7.94
N ALA A 35 8.18 -3.12 -7.20
CA ALA A 35 8.20 -3.08 -5.73
C ALA A 35 8.67 -4.41 -5.11
N SER A 36 9.74 -5.01 -5.66
CA SER A 36 10.32 -6.24 -5.11
C SER A 36 11.76 -5.97 -4.71
N THR A 37 11.95 -5.61 -3.45
CA THR A 37 13.28 -5.50 -2.84
C THR A 37 13.64 -6.73 -2.01
N PHE A 38 12.67 -7.64 -1.79
CA PHE A 38 12.85 -8.86 -1.03
C PHE A 38 13.11 -10.05 -1.94
N THR A 39 13.85 -11.00 -1.40
CA THR A 39 14.19 -12.29 -2.01
C THR A 39 13.61 -13.44 -1.18
N ILE A 40 13.71 -14.65 -1.68
CA ILE A 40 13.34 -15.86 -0.93
C ILE A 40 14.12 -15.99 0.39
N ASN A 41 15.36 -15.47 0.44
CA ASN A 41 16.21 -15.52 1.63
C ASN A 41 15.72 -14.59 2.76
N ASP A 42 14.95 -13.57 2.44
CA ASP A 42 14.42 -12.61 3.42
C ASP A 42 13.18 -13.14 4.15
N LEU A 43 12.55 -14.23 3.67
CA LEU A 43 11.27 -14.72 4.20
C LEU A 43 11.31 -15.04 5.69
N ARG A 44 12.38 -15.70 6.15
CA ARG A 44 12.54 -16.07 7.56
C ARG A 44 12.68 -14.86 8.46
N GLU A 45 13.49 -13.88 8.06
CA GLU A 45 13.66 -12.63 8.80
C GLU A 45 12.35 -11.84 8.88
N ILE A 46 11.62 -11.72 7.76
CA ILE A 46 10.32 -11.03 7.73
C ILE A 46 9.30 -11.73 8.62
N ALA A 47 9.20 -13.05 8.55
CA ALA A 47 8.29 -13.82 9.38
C ALA A 47 8.61 -13.65 10.88
N GLN A 48 9.88 -13.72 11.25
CA GLN A 48 10.35 -13.53 12.63
C GLN A 48 10.00 -12.11 13.13
N ILE A 49 10.33 -11.06 12.37
CA ILE A 49 9.99 -9.67 12.73
C ILE A 49 8.47 -9.51 12.92
N CYS A 50 7.67 -10.09 12.04
CA CYS A 50 6.22 -10.03 12.16
C CYS A 50 5.71 -10.75 13.41
N ASP A 51 6.26 -11.92 13.73
CA ASP A 51 5.90 -12.71 14.91
C ASP A 51 6.27 -11.98 16.21
N GLU A 52 7.46 -11.37 16.29
CA GLU A 52 7.90 -10.54 17.43
C GLU A 52 6.97 -9.35 17.72
N HIS A 53 6.20 -8.89 16.72
CA HIS A 53 5.26 -7.77 16.82
C HIS A 53 3.78 -8.18 16.76
N ASP A 54 3.46 -9.49 16.80
CA ASP A 54 2.11 -10.04 16.64
C ASP A 54 1.40 -9.58 15.36
N ILE A 55 2.15 -9.52 14.24
CA ILE A 55 1.69 -9.11 12.92
C ILE A 55 1.66 -10.32 11.99
N LYS A 56 0.57 -10.52 11.25
CA LYS A 56 0.50 -11.58 10.24
C LYS A 56 1.25 -11.16 8.97
N SER A 57 2.03 -12.10 8.41
CA SER A 57 2.80 -11.89 7.17
C SER A 57 2.18 -12.64 6.00
N TYR A 58 1.94 -11.95 4.87
CA TYR A 58 1.32 -12.54 3.68
C TYR A 58 2.20 -12.35 2.45
N LEU A 59 2.63 -13.47 1.86
CA LEU A 59 3.43 -13.49 0.63
C LEU A 59 2.53 -13.50 -0.60
N THR A 60 2.74 -12.59 -1.54
CA THR A 60 1.99 -12.59 -2.80
C THR A 60 2.63 -13.50 -3.85
N ILE A 61 1.90 -14.53 -4.29
CA ILE A 61 2.16 -15.38 -5.45
C ILE A 61 0.91 -15.31 -6.33
N ASN A 62 0.62 -14.15 -6.89
CA ASN A 62 -0.67 -13.82 -7.47
C ASN A 62 -0.62 -13.46 -8.96
N THR A 63 0.42 -13.89 -9.67
CA THR A 63 0.48 -13.91 -11.15
C THR A 63 -0.16 -15.17 -11.71
N ILE A 64 -0.41 -15.17 -13.01
CA ILE A 64 -0.71 -16.41 -13.76
C ILE A 64 0.57 -17.26 -13.80
N ILE A 65 0.42 -18.56 -13.57
CA ILE A 65 1.51 -19.54 -13.54
C ILE A 65 1.53 -20.30 -14.87
N TYR A 66 2.68 -20.36 -15.54
CA TYR A 66 2.91 -21.23 -16.68
C TYR A 66 3.61 -22.51 -16.24
N ASP A 67 3.60 -23.55 -17.05
CA ASP A 67 4.22 -24.85 -16.71
C ASP A 67 5.70 -24.70 -16.32
N GLU A 68 6.42 -23.79 -16.98
CA GLU A 68 7.82 -23.46 -16.66
C GLU A 68 8.01 -22.85 -15.26
N ASP A 69 6.99 -22.18 -14.71
CA ASP A 69 7.03 -21.55 -13.40
C ASP A 69 6.71 -22.50 -12.24
N VAL A 70 6.08 -23.65 -12.52
CA VAL A 70 5.54 -24.55 -11.47
C VAL A 70 6.61 -25.00 -10.49
N LYS A 71 7.79 -25.32 -10.96
CA LYS A 71 8.92 -25.72 -10.09
C LYS A 71 9.33 -24.58 -9.14
N LEU A 72 9.49 -23.36 -9.68
CA LEU A 72 9.82 -22.17 -8.88
C LEU A 72 8.70 -21.84 -7.90
N MET A 73 7.45 -21.90 -8.34
CA MET A 73 6.28 -21.66 -7.50
C MET A 73 6.26 -22.59 -6.28
N ARG A 74 6.48 -23.89 -6.48
CA ARG A 74 6.57 -24.87 -5.37
C ARG A 74 7.72 -24.54 -4.41
N THR A 75 8.91 -24.24 -4.94
CA THR A 75 10.06 -23.84 -4.12
C THR A 75 9.74 -22.61 -3.25
N ILE A 76 9.03 -21.62 -3.79
CA ILE A 76 8.66 -20.40 -3.04
C ILE A 76 7.61 -20.71 -1.97
N VAL A 77 6.61 -21.55 -2.27
CA VAL A 77 5.58 -21.95 -1.29
C VAL A 77 6.20 -22.74 -0.15
N ASP A 78 7.08 -23.71 -0.45
CA ASP A 78 7.79 -24.50 0.57
C ASP A 78 8.63 -23.59 1.47
N ALA A 79 9.42 -22.69 0.89
CA ALA A 79 10.22 -21.73 1.64
C ALA A 79 9.36 -20.79 2.51
N ALA A 80 8.21 -20.35 2.02
CA ALA A 80 7.27 -19.51 2.79
C ALA A 80 6.73 -20.28 4.00
N LYS A 81 6.36 -21.56 3.81
CA LYS A 81 5.90 -22.43 4.90
C LYS A 81 6.99 -22.66 5.93
N GLU A 82 8.20 -23.04 5.50
CA GLU A 82 9.35 -23.28 6.38
C GLU A 82 9.76 -22.03 7.16
N ALA A 83 9.61 -20.85 6.54
CA ALA A 83 9.89 -19.56 7.17
C ALA A 83 8.83 -19.13 8.21
N GLY A 84 7.64 -19.77 8.23
CA GLY A 84 6.54 -19.37 9.10
C GLY A 84 5.69 -18.21 8.57
N ILE A 85 5.68 -17.98 7.24
CA ILE A 85 4.78 -17.00 6.62
C ILE A 85 3.33 -17.40 6.86
N SER A 86 2.53 -16.46 7.36
CA SER A 86 1.16 -16.74 7.82
C SER A 86 0.24 -17.23 6.70
N ALA A 87 0.29 -16.63 5.51
CA ALA A 87 -0.49 -17.08 4.35
C ALA A 87 0.14 -16.68 3.01
N VAL A 88 -0.29 -17.33 1.94
CA VAL A 88 0.03 -16.97 0.55
C VAL A 88 -1.19 -16.32 -0.10
N ILE A 89 -1.01 -15.17 -0.74
CA ILE A 89 -2.04 -14.50 -1.54
C ILE A 89 -1.94 -15.02 -2.96
N ALA A 90 -2.93 -15.81 -3.40
CA ALA A 90 -2.93 -16.52 -4.67
C ALA A 90 -4.04 -16.06 -5.63
N ALA A 91 -3.79 -16.20 -6.94
CA ALA A 91 -4.77 -15.99 -8.01
C ALA A 91 -4.86 -17.20 -8.97
N ASP A 92 -3.84 -18.04 -8.99
CA ASP A 92 -3.77 -19.21 -9.85
C ASP A 92 -4.14 -20.50 -9.10
N VAL A 93 -4.90 -21.37 -9.74
CA VAL A 93 -5.34 -22.64 -9.13
C VAL A 93 -4.15 -23.55 -8.79
N ALA A 94 -3.06 -23.53 -9.58
CA ALA A 94 -1.87 -24.32 -9.29
C ALA A 94 -1.24 -23.91 -7.95
N VAL A 95 -1.20 -22.60 -7.64
CA VAL A 95 -0.70 -22.08 -6.35
C VAL A 95 -1.62 -22.52 -5.22
N MET A 96 -2.95 -22.33 -5.38
CA MET A 96 -3.94 -22.68 -4.35
C MET A 96 -3.91 -24.17 -4.02
N SER A 97 -3.90 -25.02 -5.05
CA SER A 97 -3.85 -26.47 -4.87
C SER A 97 -2.61 -26.93 -4.16
N TYR A 98 -1.42 -26.41 -4.57
CA TYR A 98 -0.18 -26.79 -3.93
C TYR A 98 -0.07 -26.28 -2.48
N CYS A 99 -0.52 -25.05 -2.22
CA CYS A 99 -0.59 -24.53 -0.84
C CYS A 99 -1.45 -25.44 0.06
N ASN A 100 -2.61 -25.88 -0.42
CA ASN A 100 -3.46 -26.79 0.33
C ASN A 100 -2.83 -28.18 0.53
N GLU A 101 -2.15 -28.72 -0.51
CA GLU A 101 -1.42 -29.99 -0.43
C GLU A 101 -0.36 -29.97 0.69
N VAL A 102 0.41 -28.88 0.80
CA VAL A 102 1.44 -28.73 1.80
C VAL A 102 0.94 -28.14 3.13
N GLY A 103 -0.34 -27.74 3.22
CA GLY A 103 -0.95 -27.16 4.42
C GLY A 103 -0.49 -25.72 4.69
N GLN A 104 -0.25 -24.91 3.64
CA GLN A 104 -0.02 -23.48 3.71
C GLN A 104 -1.35 -22.73 3.55
N GLU A 105 -1.65 -21.79 4.45
CA GLU A 105 -2.87 -20.97 4.35
C GLU A 105 -2.88 -20.12 3.07
N VAL A 106 -4.07 -20.00 2.46
CA VAL A 106 -4.30 -19.23 1.24
C VAL A 106 -5.29 -18.10 1.50
N HIS A 107 -4.98 -16.91 1.00
CA HIS A 107 -5.91 -15.80 0.79
C HIS A 107 -6.10 -15.60 -0.72
N LEU A 108 -7.32 -15.40 -1.16
CA LEU A 108 -7.60 -15.20 -2.59
C LEU A 108 -7.28 -13.76 -2.99
N SER A 109 -6.69 -13.62 -4.17
CA SER A 109 -6.34 -12.32 -4.71
C SER A 109 -7.49 -11.70 -5.51
N THR A 110 -7.50 -10.36 -5.59
CA THR A 110 -8.50 -9.60 -6.37
C THR A 110 -8.52 -9.96 -7.85
N GLN A 111 -7.47 -10.56 -8.42
CA GLN A 111 -7.41 -11.00 -9.82
C GLN A 111 -8.43 -12.11 -10.15
N LEU A 112 -8.98 -12.79 -9.16
CA LEU A 112 -10.07 -13.76 -9.35
C LEU A 112 -11.40 -13.09 -9.64
N ASN A 113 -11.54 -11.81 -9.32
CA ASN A 113 -12.74 -11.00 -9.59
C ASN A 113 -14.02 -11.63 -9.02
N ILE A 114 -13.96 -12.14 -7.79
CA ILE A 114 -15.10 -12.77 -7.12
C ILE A 114 -16.15 -11.70 -6.84
N SER A 115 -17.33 -11.88 -7.43
CA SER A 115 -18.39 -10.87 -7.45
C SER A 115 -19.78 -11.40 -7.06
N ASN A 116 -19.88 -12.66 -6.65
CA ASN A 116 -21.12 -13.28 -6.22
C ASN A 116 -20.85 -14.45 -5.25
N ALA A 117 -21.91 -14.86 -4.54
CA ALA A 117 -21.81 -15.91 -3.53
C ALA A 117 -21.46 -17.28 -4.12
N GLU A 118 -21.89 -17.62 -5.34
CA GLU A 118 -21.61 -18.92 -5.95
C GLU A 118 -20.11 -19.06 -6.29
N ALA A 119 -19.49 -17.99 -6.85
CA ALA A 119 -18.06 -17.98 -7.06
C ALA A 119 -17.30 -18.06 -5.72
N LEU A 120 -17.77 -17.35 -4.69
CA LEU A 120 -17.19 -17.40 -3.35
C LEU A 120 -17.26 -18.84 -2.78
N LYS A 121 -18.41 -19.53 -2.86
CA LYS A 121 -18.57 -20.93 -2.43
C LYS A 121 -17.59 -21.87 -3.14
N PHE A 122 -17.40 -21.68 -4.44
CA PHE A 122 -16.43 -22.48 -5.21
C PHE A 122 -15.02 -22.31 -4.65
N TYR A 123 -14.60 -21.07 -4.39
CA TYR A 123 -13.26 -20.77 -3.93
C TYR A 123 -13.05 -20.98 -2.42
N ALA A 124 -14.10 -21.04 -1.61
CA ALA A 124 -14.04 -21.30 -0.17
C ALA A 124 -13.30 -22.61 0.18
N ARG A 125 -13.27 -23.57 -0.74
CA ARG A 125 -12.50 -24.82 -0.58
C ARG A 125 -11.00 -24.64 -0.51
N PHE A 126 -10.50 -23.49 -0.96
CA PHE A 126 -9.05 -23.22 -1.05
C PHE A 126 -8.56 -22.19 -0.02
N ALA A 127 -9.43 -21.34 0.51
CA ALA A 127 -9.00 -20.18 1.25
C ALA A 127 -9.98 -19.77 2.36
N ASP A 128 -9.45 -19.14 3.40
CA ASP A 128 -10.22 -18.60 4.54
C ASP A 128 -10.52 -17.11 4.40
N VAL A 129 -9.86 -16.41 3.46
CA VAL A 129 -10.06 -15.00 3.15
C VAL A 129 -10.24 -14.80 1.66
N VAL A 130 -11.27 -14.06 1.27
CA VAL A 130 -11.63 -13.79 -0.12
C VAL A 130 -11.63 -12.30 -0.39
N VAL A 131 -10.81 -11.85 -1.35
CA VAL A 131 -10.89 -10.48 -1.86
C VAL A 131 -11.99 -10.37 -2.90
N LEU A 132 -13.02 -9.58 -2.62
CA LEU A 132 -14.09 -9.33 -3.58
C LEU A 132 -13.63 -8.36 -4.69
N ALA A 133 -14.33 -8.43 -5.83
CA ALA A 133 -14.13 -7.53 -6.96
C ALA A 133 -14.36 -6.07 -6.54
N ARG A 134 -13.52 -5.16 -7.06
CA ARG A 134 -13.56 -3.72 -6.71
C ARG A 134 -14.71 -2.96 -7.35
N GLU A 135 -15.40 -3.59 -8.29
CA GLU A 135 -16.56 -3.06 -9.01
C GLU A 135 -17.87 -3.23 -8.23
N LEU A 136 -17.87 -4.00 -7.14
CA LEU A 136 -19.06 -4.20 -6.29
C LEU A 136 -19.34 -2.97 -5.43
N ASN A 137 -20.63 -2.66 -5.26
CA ASN A 137 -21.08 -1.73 -4.25
C ASN A 137 -21.32 -2.42 -2.89
N LEU A 138 -21.39 -1.65 -1.82
CA LEU A 138 -21.52 -2.18 -0.45
C LEU A 138 -22.82 -2.94 -0.20
N LYS A 139 -23.91 -2.66 -0.97
CA LYS A 139 -25.14 -3.45 -0.92
C LYS A 139 -24.87 -4.87 -1.40
N GLN A 140 -24.20 -5.03 -2.55
CA GLN A 140 -23.82 -6.35 -3.09
C GLN A 140 -22.87 -7.10 -2.17
N VAL A 141 -21.93 -6.39 -1.52
CA VAL A 141 -21.02 -6.97 -0.53
C VAL A 141 -21.80 -7.50 0.68
N ARG A 142 -22.78 -6.75 1.18
CA ARG A 142 -23.67 -7.17 2.27
C ARG A 142 -24.49 -8.40 1.90
N GLU A 143 -25.05 -8.45 0.70
CA GLU A 143 -25.79 -9.62 0.20
C GLU A 143 -24.91 -10.88 0.19
N ILE A 144 -23.67 -10.78 -0.24
CA ILE A 144 -22.69 -11.90 -0.19
C ILE A 144 -22.40 -12.29 1.26
N TYR A 145 -22.17 -11.30 2.16
CA TYR A 145 -21.93 -11.56 3.57
C TYR A 145 -23.12 -12.27 4.26
N GLU A 146 -24.35 -11.87 3.97
CA GLU A 146 -25.56 -12.52 4.49
C GLU A 146 -25.66 -13.99 4.03
N VAL A 147 -25.28 -14.30 2.78
CA VAL A 147 -25.20 -15.67 2.29
C VAL A 147 -24.14 -16.47 3.05
N ILE A 148 -22.94 -15.90 3.30
CA ILE A 148 -21.90 -16.55 4.11
C ILE A 148 -22.44 -16.94 5.48
N GLN A 149 -23.15 -16.01 6.16
CA GLN A 149 -23.72 -16.25 7.48
C GLN A 149 -24.85 -17.29 7.44
N LYS A 150 -25.78 -17.17 6.50
CA LYS A 150 -26.94 -18.04 6.38
C LYS A 150 -26.55 -19.48 6.03
N GLU A 151 -25.65 -19.65 5.09
CA GLU A 151 -25.25 -20.97 4.58
C GLU A 151 -24.01 -21.54 5.31
N GLN A 152 -23.47 -20.80 6.28
CA GLN A 152 -22.31 -21.21 7.06
C GLN A 152 -21.12 -21.58 6.18
N ILE A 153 -20.80 -20.73 5.19
CA ILE A 153 -19.72 -20.99 4.23
C ILE A 153 -18.39 -20.87 4.94
N LYS A 154 -17.66 -21.97 5.02
CA LYS A 154 -16.38 -22.09 5.74
C LYS A 154 -15.23 -22.33 4.80
N GLY A 155 -14.05 -21.81 5.18
CA GLY A 155 -12.78 -22.11 4.54
C GLY A 155 -12.13 -23.40 5.08
N PRO A 156 -10.90 -23.72 4.63
CA PRO A 156 -10.18 -24.94 5.03
C PRO A 156 -9.94 -25.07 6.55
N LYS A 157 -9.86 -23.97 7.28
CA LYS A 157 -9.73 -23.98 8.76
C LYS A 157 -11.03 -24.30 9.51
N GLY A 158 -12.14 -24.43 8.80
CA GLY A 158 -13.46 -24.68 9.41
C GLY A 158 -14.12 -23.43 9.99
N GLU A 159 -13.53 -22.25 9.86
CA GLU A 159 -14.09 -20.96 10.21
C GLU A 159 -14.88 -20.36 9.04
N LEU A 160 -15.82 -19.44 9.38
CA LEU A 160 -16.53 -18.68 8.34
C LEU A 160 -15.54 -17.88 7.50
N ILE A 161 -15.73 -17.92 6.18
CA ILE A 161 -14.88 -17.19 5.25
C ILE A 161 -14.97 -15.67 5.51
N ARG A 162 -13.85 -14.99 5.46
CA ARG A 162 -13.77 -13.54 5.71
C ARG A 162 -13.67 -12.78 4.40
N ILE A 163 -14.43 -11.69 4.31
CA ILE A 163 -14.38 -10.77 3.18
C ILE A 163 -13.24 -9.77 3.38
N GLU A 164 -12.36 -9.68 2.38
CA GLU A 164 -11.33 -8.66 2.24
C GLU A 164 -11.72 -7.69 1.12
N MET A 165 -11.56 -6.38 1.37
CA MET A 165 -11.71 -5.33 0.35
C MET A 165 -10.60 -4.30 0.43
N PHE A 166 -10.26 -3.70 -0.71
CA PHE A 166 -9.40 -2.54 -0.71
C PHE A 166 -10.10 -1.35 -0.05
N CYS A 167 -9.38 -0.63 0.81
CA CYS A 167 -9.89 0.58 1.47
C CYS A 167 -9.15 1.86 1.03
N HIS A 168 -7.94 1.74 0.49
CA HIS A 168 -7.16 2.91 0.09
C HIS A 168 -6.18 2.61 -1.04
N GLY A 169 -5.88 3.63 -1.86
CA GLY A 169 -4.78 3.65 -2.82
C GLY A 169 -5.20 3.40 -4.26
N ALA A 170 -4.22 3.11 -5.12
CA ALA A 170 -4.41 3.10 -6.56
C ALA A 170 -5.49 2.13 -7.05
N LEU A 171 -6.43 2.63 -7.85
CA LEU A 171 -7.36 1.82 -8.64
C LEU A 171 -6.79 1.52 -10.02
N CYS A 172 -7.13 0.35 -10.55
CA CYS A 172 -6.81 -0.05 -11.91
C CYS A 172 -7.90 0.46 -12.88
N MET A 173 -7.49 0.89 -14.07
CA MET A 173 -8.41 1.23 -15.16
C MET A 173 -9.19 -0.01 -15.65
N ALA A 174 -8.54 -1.16 -15.65
CA ALA A 174 -9.10 -2.42 -16.09
C ALA A 174 -9.57 -3.27 -14.91
N VAL A 175 -10.45 -4.22 -15.18
CA VAL A 175 -10.75 -5.34 -14.29
C VAL A 175 -9.44 -5.98 -13.84
N SER A 176 -9.30 -6.27 -12.55
CA SER A 176 -8.05 -6.72 -11.95
C SER A 176 -7.47 -7.95 -12.66
N GLY A 177 -6.20 -7.86 -13.08
CA GLY A 177 -5.48 -8.92 -13.80
C GLY A 177 -5.87 -9.09 -15.29
N LYS A 178 -6.80 -8.31 -15.84
CA LYS A 178 -7.31 -8.47 -17.23
C LYS A 178 -6.86 -7.35 -18.18
N CYS A 179 -5.77 -6.65 -17.88
CA CYS A 179 -5.29 -5.53 -18.67
C CYS A 179 -4.27 -5.95 -19.73
N TYR A 180 -4.52 -5.56 -20.99
CA TYR A 180 -3.64 -5.80 -22.13
C TYR A 180 -2.74 -4.62 -22.50
N LEU A 181 -2.92 -3.42 -21.92
CA LEU A 181 -2.20 -2.21 -22.35
C LEU A 181 -0.68 -2.39 -22.36
N SER A 182 -0.12 -2.88 -21.23
CA SER A 182 1.34 -3.07 -21.15
C SER A 182 1.83 -4.20 -22.07
N LEU A 183 1.04 -5.23 -22.30
CA LEU A 183 1.38 -6.31 -23.21
C LEU A 183 1.39 -5.82 -24.66
N HIS A 184 0.36 -5.08 -25.06
CA HIS A 184 0.24 -4.54 -26.41
C HIS A 184 1.35 -3.55 -26.76
N GLU A 185 1.59 -2.57 -25.88
CA GLU A 185 2.55 -1.48 -26.13
C GLU A 185 4.02 -1.87 -25.95
N MET A 186 4.31 -2.77 -25.00
CA MET A 186 5.67 -2.99 -24.52
C MET A 186 6.05 -4.47 -24.40
N ASN A 187 5.21 -5.38 -24.90
CA ASN A 187 5.39 -6.83 -24.72
C ASN A 187 5.64 -7.22 -23.23
N ALA A 188 4.94 -6.55 -22.32
CA ALA A 188 5.10 -6.69 -20.89
C ALA A 188 3.75 -7.04 -20.24
N SER A 189 3.51 -8.31 -19.92
CA SER A 189 2.23 -8.79 -19.42
C SER A 189 1.97 -8.33 -17.99
N ALA A 190 0.90 -7.55 -17.78
CA ALA A 190 0.53 -7.03 -16.47
C ALA A 190 0.16 -8.17 -15.49
N ASN A 191 -0.54 -9.22 -15.93
CA ASN A 191 -0.90 -10.37 -15.09
C ASN A 191 0.27 -11.33 -14.80
N ARG A 192 1.43 -11.06 -15.42
CA ARG A 192 2.71 -11.71 -15.14
C ARG A 192 3.68 -10.82 -14.34
N GLY A 193 3.17 -9.77 -13.69
CA GLY A 193 3.95 -8.87 -12.83
C GLY A 193 4.63 -7.72 -13.56
N ALA A 194 4.40 -7.54 -14.88
CA ALA A 194 5.06 -6.53 -15.70
C ALA A 194 4.12 -5.38 -16.12
N CYS A 195 3.34 -4.84 -15.18
CA CYS A 195 2.50 -3.67 -15.43
C CYS A 195 3.35 -2.40 -15.56
N MET A 196 3.44 -1.82 -16.75
CA MET A 196 4.20 -0.61 -17.06
C MET A 196 3.42 0.69 -16.84
N GLN A 197 2.22 0.60 -16.25
CA GLN A 197 1.33 1.72 -15.94
C GLN A 197 1.04 2.64 -17.14
N ILE A 198 0.88 2.09 -18.34
CA ILE A 198 0.60 2.81 -19.58
C ILE A 198 -0.64 3.73 -19.41
N CYS A 199 -1.68 3.26 -18.72
CA CYS A 199 -2.88 4.04 -18.41
C CYS A 199 -2.63 5.33 -17.61
N ARG A 200 -1.43 5.56 -17.07
CA ARG A 200 -1.07 6.75 -16.30
C ARG A 200 -0.40 7.86 -17.12
N ARG A 201 -0.21 7.62 -18.42
CA ARG A 201 0.33 8.61 -19.35
C ARG A 201 -0.76 9.58 -19.80
N ALA A 202 -0.35 10.74 -20.31
CA ALA A 202 -1.25 11.66 -21.02
C ALA A 202 -1.54 11.11 -22.42
N TYR A 203 -2.78 11.25 -22.89
CA TYR A 203 -3.23 10.80 -24.21
C TYR A 203 -4.00 11.90 -24.92
N GLU A 204 -3.91 11.87 -26.23
CA GLU A 204 -4.81 12.57 -27.15
C GLU A 204 -5.68 11.50 -27.83
N VAL A 205 -6.99 11.63 -27.70
CA VAL A 205 -7.94 10.68 -28.31
C VAL A 205 -8.76 11.39 -29.35
N ARG A 206 -8.76 10.83 -30.58
CA ARG A 206 -9.55 11.32 -31.69
C ARG A 206 -10.39 10.18 -32.23
N ASP A 207 -11.71 10.38 -32.22
CA ASP A 207 -12.62 9.54 -32.99
C ASP A 207 -12.52 9.92 -34.47
N LYS A 208 -12.29 8.96 -35.35
CA LYS A 208 -12.16 9.18 -36.81
C LYS A 208 -13.45 8.92 -37.56
N ASP A 209 -14.38 8.22 -36.95
CA ASP A 209 -15.55 7.65 -37.62
C ASP A 209 -16.87 8.35 -37.22
N SER A 210 -16.85 9.22 -36.23
CA SER A 210 -18.01 10.02 -35.82
C SER A 210 -17.78 11.53 -36.03
N GLU A 211 -18.84 12.26 -36.43
CA GLU A 211 -18.84 13.70 -36.43
C GLU A 211 -19.01 14.29 -34.99
N ILE A 212 -19.10 13.42 -33.98
CA ILE A 212 -19.23 13.81 -32.58
C ILE A 212 -17.85 14.09 -32.04
N GLU A 213 -17.50 15.35 -31.82
CA GLU A 213 -16.36 15.75 -31.01
C GLU A 213 -16.66 15.43 -29.55
N LEU A 214 -15.99 14.39 -29.00
CA LEU A 214 -15.93 14.21 -27.57
C LEU A 214 -14.93 15.21 -27.01
N GLU A 215 -15.44 16.25 -26.35
CA GLU A 215 -14.61 17.18 -25.60
C GLU A 215 -13.98 16.41 -24.40
N VAL A 216 -12.77 15.93 -24.61
CA VAL A 216 -11.98 15.33 -23.54
C VAL A 216 -11.16 16.45 -22.89
N ASP A 217 -11.69 17.05 -21.84
CA ASP A 217 -11.02 18.13 -21.11
C ASP A 217 -9.86 17.64 -20.22
N ASN A 218 -9.61 16.33 -20.17
CA ASN A 218 -8.62 15.70 -19.31
C ASN A 218 -7.68 14.77 -20.10
N LYS A 219 -6.39 15.11 -20.14
CA LYS A 219 -5.34 14.29 -20.77
C LYS A 219 -5.17 12.89 -20.15
N TYR A 220 -5.63 12.67 -18.92
CA TYR A 220 -5.45 11.41 -18.17
C TYR A 220 -6.69 10.53 -18.18
N ILE A 221 -7.32 10.39 -19.31
CA ILE A 221 -8.60 9.70 -19.55
C ILE A 221 -8.63 8.23 -19.07
N MET A 222 -7.49 7.59 -18.86
CA MET A 222 -7.36 6.22 -18.36
C MET A 222 -6.70 6.15 -16.99
N SER A 223 -6.46 7.27 -16.30
CA SER A 223 -5.82 7.31 -14.99
C SER A 223 -6.83 7.55 -13.87
N PRO A 224 -7.45 6.52 -13.28
CA PRO A 224 -8.39 6.72 -12.20
C PRO A 224 -7.72 7.42 -11.01
N LYS A 225 -8.51 8.24 -10.29
CA LYS A 225 -8.15 8.72 -8.96
C LYS A 225 -7.92 7.55 -8.02
N ASP A 226 -7.24 7.79 -6.91
CA ASP A 226 -6.99 6.77 -5.90
C ASP A 226 -8.24 6.56 -5.02
N LEU A 227 -8.51 5.30 -4.68
CA LEU A 227 -9.59 4.93 -3.76
C LEU A 227 -9.33 5.51 -2.38
N LYS A 228 -10.36 6.06 -1.74
CA LYS A 228 -10.35 6.48 -0.35
C LYS A 228 -11.70 6.21 0.30
N THR A 229 -11.75 5.35 1.30
CA THR A 229 -12.98 4.93 1.97
C THR A 229 -13.12 5.44 3.39
N ILE A 230 -12.19 6.28 3.85
CA ILE A 230 -12.09 6.72 5.25
C ILE A 230 -13.40 7.35 5.78
N HIS A 231 -14.19 7.97 4.91
CA HIS A 231 -15.43 8.65 5.26
C HIS A 231 -16.62 7.70 5.51
N PHE A 232 -16.57 6.46 4.99
CA PHE A 232 -17.63 5.45 5.10
C PHE A 232 -17.09 4.09 5.55
N MET A 233 -16.08 4.09 6.42
CA MET A 233 -15.52 2.87 7.02
C MET A 233 -16.55 2.09 7.85
N ASP A 234 -17.47 2.79 8.50
CA ASP A 234 -18.63 2.24 9.19
C ASP A 234 -19.49 1.40 8.24
N GLU A 235 -19.86 1.94 7.08
CA GLU A 235 -20.67 1.22 6.08
C GLU A 235 -19.94 -0.04 5.55
N MET A 236 -18.62 0.02 5.39
CA MET A 236 -17.82 -1.15 4.99
C MET A 236 -17.85 -2.25 6.07
N ILE A 237 -17.66 -1.88 7.33
CA ILE A 237 -17.69 -2.80 8.48
C ILE A 237 -19.07 -3.45 8.58
N GLU A 238 -20.15 -2.66 8.48
CA GLU A 238 -21.53 -3.12 8.52
C GLU A 238 -21.92 -3.98 7.32
N ALA A 239 -21.31 -3.75 6.16
CA ALA A 239 -21.48 -4.61 4.97
C ALA A 239 -20.80 -5.98 5.11
N GLY A 240 -20.06 -6.23 6.19
CA GLY A 240 -19.43 -7.51 6.47
C GLY A 240 -17.95 -7.61 6.07
N VAL A 241 -17.31 -6.51 5.69
CA VAL A 241 -15.86 -6.48 5.44
C VAL A 241 -15.12 -6.70 6.76
N ARG A 242 -14.15 -7.61 6.77
CA ARG A 242 -13.36 -7.95 7.97
C ARG A 242 -11.86 -7.75 7.78
N VAL A 243 -11.39 -7.67 6.53
CA VAL A 243 -9.99 -7.39 6.21
C VAL A 243 -9.93 -6.17 5.27
N PHE A 244 -9.30 -5.10 5.74
CA PHE A 244 -9.15 -3.84 5.02
C PHE A 244 -7.75 -3.76 4.42
N LYS A 245 -7.66 -3.75 3.08
CA LYS A 245 -6.39 -3.76 2.35
C LYS A 245 -6.04 -2.39 1.81
N ILE A 246 -4.81 -1.96 2.07
CA ILE A 246 -4.25 -0.73 1.51
C ILE A 246 -3.41 -1.11 0.29
N GLU A 247 -3.66 -0.48 -0.87
CA GLU A 247 -2.76 -0.61 -2.03
C GLU A 247 -1.62 0.39 -1.93
N GLY A 248 -0.38 -0.05 -2.14
CA GLY A 248 0.76 0.86 -2.07
C GLY A 248 2.13 0.22 -1.92
N ARG A 249 2.37 -1.02 -2.37
CA ARG A 249 3.69 -1.68 -2.26
C ARG A 249 4.85 -0.88 -2.87
N ALA A 250 4.58 -0.06 -3.90
CA ALA A 250 5.56 0.82 -4.52
C ALA A 250 5.63 2.22 -3.88
N ARG A 251 5.00 2.43 -2.72
CA ARG A 251 5.01 3.70 -1.99
C ARG A 251 6.08 3.73 -0.92
N GLY A 252 6.50 4.96 -0.55
CA GLY A 252 7.47 5.16 0.51
C GLY A 252 6.93 4.84 1.91
N PRO A 253 7.82 4.72 2.91
CA PRO A 253 7.45 4.41 4.28
C PRO A 253 6.53 5.47 4.91
N GLU A 254 6.66 6.73 4.54
CA GLU A 254 5.78 7.82 4.97
C GLU A 254 4.32 7.59 4.57
N TYR A 255 4.08 7.09 3.36
CA TYR A 255 2.75 6.72 2.91
C TYR A 255 2.20 5.56 3.74
N VAL A 256 2.99 4.51 3.91
CA VAL A 256 2.56 3.32 4.66
C VAL A 256 2.19 3.70 6.09
N ARG A 257 3.05 4.45 6.79
CA ARG A 257 2.79 4.91 8.15
C ARG A 257 1.51 5.73 8.24
N THR A 258 1.41 6.80 7.47
CA THR A 258 0.27 7.73 7.54
C THR A 258 -1.05 7.04 7.21
N VAL A 259 -1.10 6.24 6.14
CA VAL A 259 -2.34 5.58 5.73
C VAL A 259 -2.77 4.52 6.74
N VAL A 260 -1.84 3.69 7.23
CA VAL A 260 -2.17 2.65 8.22
C VAL A 260 -2.68 3.29 9.52
N GLU A 261 -2.01 4.32 10.05
CA GLU A 261 -2.45 5.05 11.25
C GLU A 261 -3.87 5.58 11.09
N CYS A 262 -4.17 6.30 9.99
CA CYS A 262 -5.50 6.85 9.75
C CYS A 262 -6.60 5.77 9.73
N TYR A 263 -6.38 4.67 9.04
CA TYR A 263 -7.36 3.58 8.96
C TYR A 263 -7.48 2.79 10.29
N LYS A 264 -6.41 2.60 11.03
CA LYS A 264 -6.45 2.01 12.39
C LYS A 264 -7.25 2.88 13.34
N GLU A 265 -7.00 4.19 13.34
CA GLU A 265 -7.74 5.17 14.14
C GLU A 265 -9.22 5.18 13.75
N ALA A 266 -9.56 5.13 12.45
CA ALA A 266 -10.94 5.13 11.98
C ALA A 266 -11.70 3.86 12.42
N ILE A 267 -11.10 2.67 12.28
CA ILE A 267 -11.68 1.42 12.73
C ILE A 267 -11.88 1.43 14.24
N ARG A 268 -10.88 1.86 15.01
CA ARG A 268 -10.98 1.99 16.47
C ARG A 268 -12.10 2.96 16.87
N SER A 269 -12.14 4.12 16.22
CA SER A 269 -13.16 5.13 16.48
C SER A 269 -14.58 4.62 16.22
N TYR A 270 -14.78 3.81 15.18
CA TYR A 270 -16.04 3.14 14.91
C TYR A 270 -16.41 2.17 16.05
N LEU A 271 -15.49 1.31 16.45
CA LEU A 271 -15.71 0.32 17.52
C LEU A 271 -16.01 0.98 18.88
N GLU A 272 -15.45 2.16 19.14
CA GLU A 272 -15.66 2.96 20.34
C GLU A 272 -16.90 3.89 20.25
N GLY A 273 -17.60 3.92 19.13
CA GLY A 273 -18.75 4.80 18.90
C GLY A 273 -18.39 6.29 18.80
N THR A 274 -17.14 6.61 18.42
CA THR A 274 -16.61 7.98 18.32
C THR A 274 -16.22 8.37 16.89
N PHE A 275 -16.80 7.75 15.87
CA PHE A 275 -16.55 8.00 14.45
C PHE A 275 -17.31 9.25 13.99
N THR A 276 -16.72 10.43 14.21
CA THR A 276 -17.32 11.74 13.95
C THR A 276 -16.79 12.38 12.67
N ASP A 277 -17.52 13.38 12.16
CA ASP A 277 -17.12 14.08 10.92
C ASP A 277 -15.82 14.89 11.12
N GLU A 278 -15.60 15.47 12.30
CA GLU A 278 -14.35 16.17 12.62
C GLU A 278 -13.13 15.23 12.54
N LYS A 279 -13.26 13.99 13.01
CA LYS A 279 -12.21 12.98 12.88
C LYS A 279 -11.99 12.58 11.43
N LYS A 280 -13.07 12.39 10.67
CA LYS A 280 -13.00 12.09 9.22
C LYS A 280 -12.23 13.17 8.46
N GLU A 281 -12.48 14.44 8.74
CA GLU A 281 -11.77 15.58 8.15
C GLU A 281 -10.30 15.64 8.56
N ALA A 282 -10.00 15.34 9.83
CA ALA A 282 -8.61 15.27 10.30
C ALA A 282 -7.82 14.15 9.60
N TRP A 283 -8.40 12.96 9.45
CA TRP A 283 -7.77 11.88 8.68
C TRP A 283 -7.65 12.22 7.19
N ASP A 284 -8.65 12.87 6.60
CA ASP A 284 -8.61 13.31 5.21
C ASP A 284 -7.45 14.28 4.95
N THR A 285 -7.25 15.22 5.86
CA THR A 285 -6.13 16.16 5.81
C THR A 285 -4.79 15.42 5.87
N ARG A 286 -4.63 14.46 6.78
CA ARG A 286 -3.42 13.64 6.88
C ARG A 286 -3.19 12.80 5.62
N LEU A 287 -4.23 12.15 5.08
CA LEU A 287 -4.13 11.33 3.87
C LEU A 287 -3.74 12.15 2.63
N LYS A 288 -4.09 13.44 2.58
CA LYS A 288 -3.68 14.36 1.50
C LYS A 288 -2.19 14.72 1.54
N THR A 289 -1.51 14.60 2.68
CA THR A 289 -0.07 14.93 2.77
C THR A 289 0.82 13.93 2.04
N VAL A 290 0.38 12.68 1.89
CA VAL A 290 1.14 11.62 1.24
C VAL A 290 0.67 11.40 -0.20
N PHE A 291 1.43 10.61 -0.96
CA PHE A 291 1.16 10.37 -2.38
C PHE A 291 -0.29 9.96 -2.66
N ASN A 292 -0.96 10.70 -3.52
CA ASN A 292 -2.28 10.37 -4.08
C ASN A 292 -2.43 10.99 -5.48
N ARG A 293 -3.46 10.58 -6.23
CA ARG A 293 -3.83 11.10 -7.55
C ARG A 293 -5.20 11.78 -7.55
N GLY A 294 -5.51 12.49 -6.45
CA GLY A 294 -6.87 12.83 -6.09
C GLY A 294 -7.59 11.59 -5.56
N PHE A 295 -8.71 11.81 -4.88
CA PHE A 295 -9.45 10.74 -4.22
C PHE A 295 -10.88 10.62 -4.75
N TRP A 296 -11.41 9.39 -4.72
CA TRP A 296 -12.82 9.09 -4.94
C TRP A 296 -13.23 7.82 -4.18
N ASN A 297 -14.52 7.52 -4.13
CA ASN A 297 -15.07 6.43 -3.34
C ASN A 297 -15.05 5.07 -4.07
N GLY A 298 -14.48 5.01 -5.26
CA GLY A 298 -14.63 3.83 -6.11
C GLY A 298 -16.10 3.61 -6.50
N TYR A 299 -16.47 2.37 -6.73
CA TYR A 299 -17.86 1.98 -7.02
C TYR A 299 -18.65 1.62 -5.77
N TYR A 300 -18.05 1.71 -4.58
CA TYR A 300 -18.59 1.17 -3.32
C TYR A 300 -19.91 1.80 -2.89
N LEU A 301 -20.13 3.08 -3.17
CA LEU A 301 -21.38 3.77 -2.87
C LEU A 301 -22.37 3.78 -4.05
N GLY A 302 -22.13 2.95 -5.07
CA GLY A 302 -23.06 2.79 -6.22
C GLY A 302 -22.83 3.76 -7.38
N GLN A 303 -21.67 4.45 -7.42
CA GLN A 303 -21.29 5.28 -8.56
C GLN A 303 -21.26 4.44 -9.87
N ARG A 304 -21.76 5.00 -10.96
CA ARG A 304 -21.79 4.35 -12.28
C ARG A 304 -20.61 4.73 -13.17
N LEU A 305 -20.05 5.94 -12.95
CA LEU A 305 -18.93 6.48 -13.72
C LEU A 305 -17.70 6.58 -12.84
N GLY A 306 -16.52 6.28 -13.41
CA GLY A 306 -15.25 6.48 -12.75
C GLY A 306 -14.85 7.94 -12.67
N GLU A 307 -13.97 8.27 -11.73
CA GLU A 307 -13.32 9.57 -11.64
C GLU A 307 -11.84 9.49 -12.02
N TRP A 308 -11.39 10.48 -12.80
CA TRP A 308 -10.06 10.48 -13.40
C TRP A 308 -9.15 11.53 -12.74
N SER A 309 -7.87 11.21 -12.65
CA SER A 309 -6.85 12.15 -12.20
C SER A 309 -6.72 13.31 -13.21
N ARG A 310 -6.54 14.52 -12.71
CA ARG A 310 -6.32 15.71 -13.55
C ARG A 310 -4.86 15.99 -13.83
N ASN A 311 -3.97 15.45 -13.01
CA ASN A 311 -2.55 15.73 -13.05
C ASN A 311 -1.71 14.46 -13.23
N TYR A 312 -0.51 14.61 -13.81
CA TYR A 312 0.50 13.57 -13.80
C TYR A 312 1.17 13.49 -12.43
N GLY A 313 1.28 12.28 -11.89
CA GLY A 313 1.99 12.05 -10.64
C GLY A 313 1.13 12.20 -9.40
N SER A 314 1.63 12.92 -8.40
CA SER A 314 1.00 13.04 -7.09
C SER A 314 0.35 14.40 -6.89
N GLU A 315 -0.83 14.40 -6.27
CA GLU A 315 -1.54 15.59 -5.78
C GLU A 315 -1.33 15.81 -4.27
N ALA A 316 -0.32 15.17 -3.66
CA ALA A 316 -0.02 15.35 -2.25
C ALA A 316 0.30 16.81 -1.92
N THR A 317 -0.23 17.28 -0.78
CA THR A 317 0.00 18.64 -0.27
C THR A 317 1.39 18.85 0.31
N GLU A 318 2.14 17.77 0.54
CA GLU A 318 3.53 17.82 0.96
C GLU A 318 4.43 17.04 0.00
N ARG A 319 5.66 17.54 -0.18
CA ARG A 319 6.71 16.91 -0.98
C ARG A 319 7.95 16.75 -0.12
N LYS A 320 8.59 15.60 -0.21
CA LYS A 320 9.87 15.37 0.46
C LYS A 320 11.04 15.83 -0.41
N VAL A 321 11.87 16.68 0.16
CA VAL A 321 13.13 17.18 -0.44
C VAL A 321 14.28 16.58 0.34
N TYR A 322 15.18 15.89 -0.36
CA TYR A 322 16.33 15.28 0.28
C TYR A 322 17.27 16.32 0.87
N VAL A 323 17.60 16.17 2.15
CA VAL A 323 18.52 17.04 2.89
C VAL A 323 19.88 16.36 3.06
N GLY A 324 19.90 15.14 3.58
CA GLY A 324 21.14 14.45 3.88
C GLY A 324 20.96 13.09 4.52
N LYS A 325 22.01 12.62 5.18
CA LYS A 325 22.03 11.28 5.80
C LYS A 325 22.50 11.31 7.25
N GLY A 326 22.00 10.34 8.03
CA GLY A 326 22.42 10.10 9.40
C GLY A 326 23.90 9.72 9.49
N ILE A 327 24.58 10.25 10.47
CA ILE A 327 25.98 9.95 10.80
C ILE A 327 26.05 9.16 12.10
N ARG A 328 25.41 9.66 13.14
CA ARG A 328 25.49 9.11 14.49
C ARG A 328 24.24 9.44 15.31
N TYR A 329 23.97 8.59 16.28
CA TYR A 329 22.96 8.82 17.31
C TYR A 329 23.59 8.73 18.71
N PHE A 330 23.36 9.73 19.53
CA PHE A 330 23.84 9.83 20.90
C PHE A 330 22.71 9.40 21.86
N SER A 331 22.60 8.10 22.11
CA SER A 331 21.47 7.51 22.84
C SER A 331 21.27 8.08 24.24
N ASN A 332 22.32 8.49 24.92
CA ASN A 332 22.24 9.03 26.30
C ASN A 332 21.52 10.37 26.38
N ILE A 333 21.48 11.12 25.30
CA ILE A 333 20.91 12.48 25.25
C ILE A 333 19.83 12.64 24.18
N GLY A 334 19.48 11.56 23.45
CA GLY A 334 18.47 11.60 22.40
C GLY A 334 18.78 12.54 21.24
N VAL A 335 20.05 12.63 20.82
CA VAL A 335 20.49 13.56 19.76
C VAL A 335 20.99 12.77 18.55
N ALA A 336 20.53 13.16 17.37
CA ALA A 336 21.00 12.64 16.10
C ALA A 336 21.92 13.64 15.39
N GLU A 337 22.99 13.16 14.75
CA GLU A 337 23.85 13.93 13.87
C GLU A 337 23.65 13.54 12.43
N PHE A 338 23.44 14.53 11.56
CA PHE A 338 23.27 14.37 10.11
C PHE A 338 24.28 15.18 9.33
N LEU A 339 24.70 14.66 8.17
CA LEU A 339 25.42 15.43 7.15
C LEU A 339 24.41 16.00 6.14
N VAL A 340 24.39 17.31 5.96
CA VAL A 340 23.57 17.97 4.94
C VAL A 340 24.28 17.86 3.58
N GLU A 341 23.69 17.12 2.65
CA GLU A 341 24.30 16.79 1.36
C GLU A 341 23.67 17.55 0.18
N ALA A 342 22.40 17.97 0.31
CA ALA A 342 21.66 18.57 -0.80
C ALA A 342 20.93 19.85 -0.40
N ALA A 343 19.72 19.76 0.11
CA ALA A 343 18.92 20.93 0.46
C ALA A 343 19.27 21.48 1.84
N GLU A 344 19.26 22.79 1.97
CA GLU A 344 19.39 23.49 3.25
C GLU A 344 18.14 23.31 4.11
N MET A 345 18.28 23.42 5.42
CA MET A 345 17.20 23.33 6.38
C MET A 345 17.29 24.44 7.43
N LYS A 346 16.15 24.78 8.01
CA LYS A 346 16.04 25.83 9.05
C LYS A 346 15.16 25.39 10.20
N VAL A 347 15.34 26.01 11.34
CA VAL A 347 14.45 25.84 12.50
C VAL A 347 13.00 26.14 12.08
N GLY A 348 12.08 25.29 12.50
CA GLY A 348 10.67 25.29 12.09
C GLY A 348 10.34 24.40 10.89
N ASP A 349 11.33 23.87 10.16
CA ASP A 349 11.10 22.95 9.06
C ASP A 349 10.47 21.64 9.57
N LYS A 350 9.48 21.12 8.85
CA LYS A 350 8.97 19.76 9.02
C LYS A 350 9.95 18.78 8.40
N LEU A 351 10.37 17.80 9.16
CA LEU A 351 11.36 16.81 8.75
C LEU A 351 10.77 15.39 8.70
N LEU A 352 11.32 14.58 7.83
CA LEU A 352 11.07 13.16 7.72
C LEU A 352 12.42 12.42 7.73
N ILE A 353 12.59 11.48 8.64
CA ILE A 353 13.73 10.55 8.65
C ILE A 353 13.23 9.18 8.22
N THR A 354 13.94 8.53 7.29
CA THR A 354 13.60 7.18 6.84
C THR A 354 14.82 6.26 6.85
N GLY A 355 14.61 5.01 7.25
CA GLY A 355 15.65 3.99 7.23
C GLY A 355 15.09 2.57 7.38
N PRO A 356 15.86 1.52 7.04
CA PRO A 356 15.39 0.15 7.01
C PRO A 356 14.80 -0.37 8.34
N THR A 357 15.32 0.11 9.44
CA THR A 357 14.85 -0.22 10.80
C THR A 357 14.25 0.97 11.52
N THR A 358 14.46 2.18 10.99
CA THR A 358 13.93 3.45 11.53
C THR A 358 12.52 3.71 10.99
N GLY A 359 12.14 3.09 9.87
CA GLY A 359 10.81 3.28 9.26
C GLY A 359 10.63 4.69 8.73
N ALA A 360 9.67 5.42 9.27
CA ALA A 360 9.36 6.81 8.92
C ALA A 360 9.13 7.63 10.21
N LEU A 361 10.01 8.57 10.52
CA LEU A 361 9.88 9.46 11.67
C LEU A 361 9.57 10.87 11.19
N PHE A 362 8.46 11.42 11.67
CA PHE A 362 8.06 12.80 11.41
C PHE A 362 8.36 13.66 12.63
N LEU A 363 9.00 14.82 12.43
CA LEU A 363 9.28 15.77 13.49
C LEU A 363 9.33 17.21 12.93
N THR A 364 9.22 18.19 13.81
CA THR A 364 9.54 19.59 13.51
C THR A 364 10.94 19.88 14.07
N LEU A 365 11.75 20.61 13.35
CA LEU A 365 13.08 21.02 13.80
C LEU A 365 12.96 22.19 14.79
N ASP A 366 12.93 21.90 16.08
CA ASP A 366 12.80 22.93 17.12
C ASP A 366 14.13 23.65 17.41
N GLU A 367 15.25 22.94 17.33
CA GLU A 367 16.61 23.46 17.54
C GLU A 367 17.59 22.70 16.64
N ALA A 368 18.51 23.43 16.05
CA ALA A 368 19.63 22.88 15.27
C ALA A 368 20.96 23.36 15.82
N ARG A 369 21.97 22.49 15.87
CA ARG A 369 23.35 22.88 16.30
C ARG A 369 24.34 22.42 15.23
N VAL A 370 25.27 23.35 14.93
CA VAL A 370 26.45 23.10 14.11
C VAL A 370 27.67 23.42 14.99
N ASP A 371 28.62 22.48 15.10
CA ASP A 371 29.76 22.54 15.98
C ASP A 371 29.37 22.92 17.44
N LEU A 372 28.32 22.29 17.95
CA LEU A 372 27.71 22.49 19.28
C LEU A 372 27.08 23.88 19.51
N LYS A 373 27.09 24.77 18.54
CA LYS A 373 26.47 26.09 18.62
C LYS A 373 25.07 26.07 17.99
N PRO A 374 24.07 26.68 18.64
CA PRO A 374 22.74 26.81 18.04
C PRO A 374 22.81 27.68 16.78
N VAL A 375 22.03 27.28 15.77
CA VAL A 375 21.91 27.97 14.48
C VAL A 375 20.46 27.92 14.01
N ASP A 376 20.01 28.96 13.31
CA ASP A 376 18.65 29.01 12.74
C ASP A 376 18.59 28.35 11.37
N GLU A 377 19.72 28.28 10.65
CA GLU A 377 19.84 27.71 9.31
C GLU A 377 21.07 26.81 9.18
N VAL A 378 20.93 25.71 8.47
CA VAL A 378 21.99 24.73 8.22
C VAL A 378 22.19 24.57 6.71
N LYS A 379 23.43 24.77 6.25
CA LYS A 379 23.80 24.76 4.85
C LYS A 379 24.38 23.42 4.41
N LYS A 380 24.37 23.20 3.10
CA LYS A 380 25.03 22.06 2.47
C LYS A 380 26.50 21.94 2.90
N GLY A 381 26.93 20.72 3.21
CA GLY A 381 28.26 20.37 3.68
C GLY A 381 28.43 20.43 5.18
N GLN A 382 27.51 21.01 5.93
CA GLN A 382 27.57 21.08 7.39
C GLN A 382 27.08 19.80 8.05
N ARG A 383 27.61 19.53 9.25
CA ARG A 383 27.05 18.53 10.16
C ARG A 383 26.15 19.23 11.14
N VAL A 384 24.94 18.75 11.25
CA VAL A 384 23.93 19.28 12.16
C VAL A 384 23.53 18.23 13.17
N SER A 385 23.32 18.65 14.40
CA SER A 385 22.76 17.82 15.46
C SER A 385 21.48 18.43 16.02
N PHE A 386 20.48 17.58 16.28
CA PHE A 386 19.21 17.95 16.89
C PHE A 386 18.59 16.76 17.64
N LYS A 387 17.61 17.04 18.48
CA LYS A 387 16.91 16.00 19.25
C LYS A 387 16.04 15.14 18.34
N VAL A 388 16.10 13.83 18.56
CA VAL A 388 15.23 12.83 17.95
C VAL A 388 14.95 11.78 19.02
N ASP A 389 13.69 11.55 19.34
CA ASP A 389 13.30 10.66 20.43
C ASP A 389 13.58 9.18 20.11
N GLU A 390 13.56 8.82 18.84
CA GLU A 390 13.82 7.46 18.38
C GLU A 390 15.25 7.32 17.84
N LYS A 391 15.83 6.14 18.06
CA LYS A 391 17.19 5.83 17.60
C LYS A 391 17.26 5.82 16.08
N ILE A 392 18.03 6.74 15.50
CA ILE A 392 18.42 6.71 14.08
C ILE A 392 19.73 5.92 13.89
N ARG A 393 19.98 5.52 12.65
CA ARG A 393 21.16 4.75 12.29
C ARG A 393 21.99 5.48 11.24
N PRO A 394 23.30 5.18 11.14
CA PRO A 394 24.10 5.67 10.03
C PRO A 394 23.46 5.35 8.69
N SER A 395 23.46 6.32 7.78
CA SER A 395 22.83 6.25 6.43
C SER A 395 21.30 6.34 6.38
N ASP A 396 20.59 6.50 7.51
CA ASP A 396 19.19 6.90 7.46
C ASP A 396 19.06 8.23 6.72
N LYS A 397 18.04 8.35 5.89
CA LYS A 397 17.86 9.51 5.02
C LYS A 397 17.04 10.58 5.71
N LEU A 398 17.51 11.81 5.64
CA LEU A 398 16.82 13.00 6.15
C LEU A 398 16.21 13.77 4.99
N TYR A 399 14.93 14.10 5.11
CA TYR A 399 14.19 14.92 4.17
C TYR A 399 13.52 16.08 4.93
N LYS A 400 13.29 17.20 4.23
CA LYS A 400 12.31 18.20 4.64
C LYS A 400 11.02 18.04 3.84
N LEU A 401 9.91 18.31 4.49
CA LEU A 401 8.58 18.30 3.89
C LEU A 401 8.18 19.73 3.55
N VAL A 402 7.88 19.99 2.29
CA VAL A 402 7.56 21.31 1.76
C VAL A 402 6.26 21.29 0.98
N ALA A 403 5.58 22.42 0.87
CA ALA A 403 4.44 22.55 -0.02
C ALA A 403 4.90 22.47 -1.50
N PRO A 404 4.07 21.92 -2.42
CA PRO A 404 4.44 21.78 -3.83
C PRO A 404 4.77 23.11 -4.52
N GLU A 405 4.16 24.20 -4.13
CA GLU A 405 4.41 25.55 -4.63
C GLU A 405 5.83 26.03 -4.32
N ASP A 406 6.38 25.68 -3.18
CA ASP A 406 7.74 26.04 -2.76
C ASP A 406 8.84 25.40 -3.64
N LEU A 407 8.47 24.38 -4.44
CA LEU A 407 9.39 23.73 -5.38
C LEU A 407 9.44 24.39 -6.76
N LYS A 408 8.50 25.30 -7.08
CA LYS A 408 8.41 25.96 -8.39
C LYS A 408 9.29 27.22 -8.50
N GLU A 409 9.86 27.67 -7.40
CA GLU A 409 10.71 28.87 -7.35
C GLU A 409 12.20 28.62 -7.55
N LYS A 410 12.60 27.46 -8.13
CA LYS A 410 14.01 27.17 -8.43
C LYS A 410 14.24 26.78 -9.87
#